data_79b27ae682a7a9ff4137a61b6d51d9e4
#
_entry.id   79b27ae682a7a9ff4137a61b6d51d9e4
#
_cell.length_a   1.000
_cell.length_b   1.000
_cell.length_c   1.000
_cell.angle_alpha   90.00
_cell.angle_beta   90.00
_cell.angle_gamma   90.00
#
_symmetry.space_group_name_H-M   'P 1'
#
loop_
_entity.id
_entity.type
_entity.pdbx_description
1 polymer ?
#
loop_
_entity_poly.entity_id
_entity_poly.type
_entity_poly.pdbx_seq_one_letter_code
_entity_poly.pdbx_strand_id
1 'polypeptide(L)'
;MTISLEFNMAHHFVDGAGYKLEPEVLDLASRIFDMARNGDAATLAAYLDAGVPATLTNTNGDTLVMLASYYGHESAVAALVERGADVDRRNNRGQTPLAGAVFKNETTIMELLLRAGADPLAGSPSALETARFFGKDGLARHLQRHVKRRRPAK
;
A
#
# COMPACT_ATOMS: atom_id res chain seq x y z
N MET A 1 -15.54 -7.02 -11.67
CA MET A 1 -16.33 -6.29 -10.67
C MET A 1 -15.41 -5.91 -9.52
N THR A 2 -15.07 -4.63 -9.41
CA THR A 2 -14.20 -4.16 -8.33
C THR A 2 -15.07 -3.91 -7.10
N ILE A 3 -14.99 -4.79 -6.10
CA ILE A 3 -15.65 -4.56 -4.82
C ILE A 3 -14.69 -3.69 -4.01
N SER A 4 -15.00 -2.41 -3.91
CA SER A 4 -14.31 -1.52 -2.99
C SER A 4 -14.93 -1.73 -1.61
N LEU A 5 -14.22 -2.45 -0.74
CA LEU A 5 -14.67 -2.63 0.64
C LEU A 5 -14.10 -1.49 1.47
N GLU A 6 -14.93 -0.56 1.86
CA GLU A 6 -14.58 0.48 2.82
C GLU A 6 -14.93 0.03 4.23
N PHE A 7 -13.91 -0.08 5.06
CA PHE A 7 -14.05 -0.49 6.46
C PHE A 7 -14.26 0.74 7.34
N ASN A 8 -15.47 0.96 7.80
CA ASN A 8 -15.76 2.00 8.80
C ASN A 8 -15.93 1.37 10.17
N MET A 9 -15.10 1.75 11.16
CA MET A 9 -15.12 1.22 12.53
C MET A 9 -16.42 1.47 13.33
N ALA A 10 -17.37 2.20 12.77
CA ALA A 10 -18.66 2.48 13.40
C ALA A 10 -19.71 1.39 13.12
N HIS A 11 -19.31 0.12 13.09
CA HIS A 11 -20.19 -1.07 12.99
C HIS A 11 -21.02 -1.21 11.70
N HIS A 12 -20.69 -0.50 10.64
CA HIS A 12 -21.41 -0.60 9.37
C HIS A 12 -20.41 -0.81 8.23
N PHE A 13 -20.22 -2.06 7.89
CA PHE A 13 -19.54 -2.40 6.65
C PHE A 13 -20.53 -2.26 5.50
N VAL A 14 -20.23 -1.39 4.60
CA VAL A 14 -20.95 -1.30 3.34
C VAL A 14 -19.97 -1.55 2.20
N ASP A 15 -20.39 -2.30 1.21
CA ASP A 15 -19.66 -2.31 -0.04
C ASP A 15 -19.77 -0.92 -0.70
N GLY A 16 -19.03 -0.69 -1.78
CA GLY A 16 -19.08 0.58 -2.51
C GLY A 16 -20.46 0.94 -3.06
N ALA A 17 -21.46 0.06 -2.93
CA ALA A 17 -22.85 0.26 -3.32
C ALA A 17 -23.78 0.50 -2.11
N GLY A 18 -23.23 0.52 -0.89
CA GLY A 18 -23.97 0.81 0.33
C GLY A 18 -24.67 -0.40 0.98
N TYR A 19 -24.35 -1.61 0.57
CA TYR A 19 -24.90 -2.82 1.16
C TYR A 19 -24.14 -3.22 2.42
N LYS A 20 -24.88 -3.59 3.47
CA LYS A 20 -24.33 -4.10 4.72
C LYS A 20 -23.68 -5.47 4.47
N LEU A 21 -22.39 -5.61 4.78
CA LEU A 21 -21.69 -6.88 4.65
C LEU A 21 -22.01 -7.82 5.81
N GLU A 22 -22.01 -9.12 5.52
CA GLU A 22 -22.20 -10.14 6.54
C GLU A 22 -21.03 -10.17 7.54
N PRO A 23 -21.30 -10.49 8.84
CA PRO A 23 -20.26 -10.51 9.87
C PRO A 23 -19.05 -11.39 9.53
N GLU A 24 -19.25 -12.50 8.82
CA GLU A 24 -18.16 -13.38 8.40
C GLU A 24 -17.22 -12.72 7.39
N VAL A 25 -17.76 -11.91 6.48
CA VAL A 25 -16.97 -11.15 5.50
C VAL A 25 -16.14 -10.10 6.20
N LEU A 26 -16.71 -9.47 7.24
CA LEU A 26 -16.04 -8.48 8.06
C LEU A 26 -14.86 -9.06 8.82
N ASP A 27 -15.08 -10.20 9.44
CA ASP A 27 -14.06 -10.93 10.18
C ASP A 27 -12.93 -11.36 9.26
N LEU A 28 -13.25 -11.84 8.06
CA LEU A 28 -12.26 -12.21 7.06
C LEU A 28 -11.42 -10.99 6.63
N ALA A 29 -12.06 -9.85 6.34
CA ALA A 29 -11.37 -8.63 5.96
C ALA A 29 -10.40 -8.19 7.07
N SER A 30 -10.85 -8.20 8.33
CA SER A 30 -10.01 -7.87 9.48
C SER A 30 -8.78 -8.78 9.58
N ARG A 31 -8.96 -10.08 9.40
CA ARG A 31 -7.85 -11.04 9.40
C ARG A 31 -6.87 -10.81 8.25
N ILE A 32 -7.35 -10.42 7.08
CA ILE A 32 -6.50 -10.11 5.93
C ILE A 32 -5.64 -8.87 6.21
N PHE A 33 -6.21 -7.83 6.82
CA PHE A 33 -5.42 -6.67 7.25
C PHE A 33 -4.37 -7.05 8.30
N ASP A 34 -4.71 -7.94 9.23
CA ASP A 34 -3.75 -8.45 10.22
C ASP A 34 -2.62 -9.24 9.57
N MET A 35 -2.89 -10.03 8.54
CA MET A 35 -1.84 -10.72 7.77
C MET A 35 -0.85 -9.74 7.15
N ALA A 36 -1.35 -8.61 6.61
CA ALA A 36 -0.50 -7.57 6.05
C ALA A 36 0.34 -6.89 7.13
N ARG A 37 -0.25 -6.58 8.29
CA ARG A 37 0.47 -5.98 9.43
C ARG A 37 1.51 -6.91 10.04
N ASN A 38 1.23 -8.20 10.05
CA ASN A 38 2.08 -9.22 10.69
C ASN A 38 3.07 -9.87 9.72
N GLY A 39 2.92 -9.60 8.42
CA GLY A 39 3.84 -10.12 7.41
C GLY A 39 3.61 -11.58 7.04
N ASP A 40 2.39 -12.10 7.23
CA ASP A 40 2.04 -13.48 6.84
C ASP A 40 1.83 -13.55 5.33
N ALA A 41 2.93 -13.50 4.59
CA ALA A 41 2.92 -13.42 3.13
C ALA A 41 2.30 -14.63 2.46
N ALA A 42 2.57 -15.84 2.97
CA ALA A 42 2.07 -17.08 2.37
C ALA A 42 0.55 -17.17 2.44
N THR A 43 -0.03 -16.91 3.61
CA THR A 43 -1.48 -16.93 3.81
C THR A 43 -2.17 -15.80 3.04
N LEU A 44 -1.58 -14.61 3.08
CA LEU A 44 -2.07 -13.46 2.33
C LEU A 44 -2.11 -13.75 0.83
N ALA A 45 -1.03 -14.32 0.28
CA ALA A 45 -0.95 -14.71 -1.12
C ALA A 45 -2.04 -15.73 -1.48
N ALA A 46 -2.29 -16.71 -0.62
CA ALA A 46 -3.33 -17.73 -0.85
C ALA A 46 -4.72 -17.09 -0.94
N TYR A 47 -5.05 -16.14 -0.06
CA TYR A 47 -6.32 -15.43 -0.12
C TYR A 47 -6.45 -14.55 -1.37
N LEU A 48 -5.38 -13.88 -1.78
CA LEU A 48 -5.36 -13.08 -3.01
C LEU A 48 -5.56 -13.97 -4.24
N ASP A 49 -4.90 -15.13 -4.28
CA ASP A 49 -5.05 -16.11 -5.36
C ASP A 49 -6.47 -16.72 -5.41
N ALA A 50 -7.13 -16.78 -4.25
CA ALA A 50 -8.52 -17.23 -4.15
C ALA A 50 -9.55 -16.15 -4.55
N GLY A 51 -9.10 -14.94 -4.89
CA GLY A 51 -9.97 -13.89 -5.41
C GLY A 51 -10.21 -12.72 -4.47
N VAL A 52 -9.57 -12.68 -3.30
CA VAL A 52 -9.64 -11.50 -2.41
C VAL A 52 -8.98 -10.31 -3.11
N PRO A 53 -9.68 -9.16 -3.22
CA PRO A 53 -9.11 -8.00 -3.91
C PRO A 53 -7.90 -7.40 -3.16
N ALA A 54 -6.81 -7.17 -3.87
CA ALA A 54 -5.66 -6.43 -3.33
C ALA A 54 -5.99 -4.95 -3.06
N THR A 55 -7.13 -4.48 -3.55
CA THR A 55 -7.62 -3.10 -3.41
C THR A 55 -8.35 -2.83 -2.10
N LEU A 56 -8.47 -3.79 -1.21
CA LEU A 56 -9.09 -3.59 0.10
C LEU A 56 -8.42 -2.43 0.85
N THR A 57 -9.25 -1.60 1.48
CA THR A 57 -8.78 -0.52 2.36
C THR A 57 -9.46 -0.61 3.73
N ASN A 58 -8.72 -0.21 4.77
CA ASN A 58 -9.28 -0.08 6.11
C ASN A 58 -9.95 1.29 6.29
N THR A 59 -10.40 1.62 7.51
CA THR A 59 -11.04 2.91 7.82
C THR A 59 -10.16 4.13 7.56
N ASN A 60 -8.85 3.96 7.62
CA ASN A 60 -7.89 5.04 7.34
C ASN A 60 -7.59 5.18 5.84
N GLY A 61 -8.19 4.32 5.00
CA GLY A 61 -7.89 4.25 3.58
C GLY A 61 -6.57 3.54 3.27
N ASP A 62 -5.96 2.87 4.25
CA ASP A 62 -4.72 2.13 4.06
C ASP A 62 -4.99 0.86 3.26
N THR A 63 -4.22 0.62 2.22
CA THR A 63 -4.24 -0.63 1.47
C THR A 63 -3.39 -1.69 2.15
N LEU A 64 -3.53 -2.93 1.71
CA LEU A 64 -2.71 -4.04 2.19
C LEU A 64 -1.22 -3.77 1.95
N VAL A 65 -0.86 -3.27 0.76
CA VAL A 65 0.54 -2.97 0.44
C VAL A 65 1.08 -1.83 1.30
N MET A 66 0.26 -0.85 1.65
CA MET A 66 0.68 0.23 2.55
C MET A 66 0.99 -0.30 3.95
N LEU A 67 0.13 -1.16 4.50
CA LEU A 67 0.34 -1.76 5.82
C LEU A 67 1.58 -2.64 5.83
N ALA A 68 1.74 -3.52 4.85
CA ALA A 68 2.92 -4.37 4.73
C ALA A 68 4.21 -3.54 4.61
N SER A 69 4.18 -2.46 3.85
CA SER A 69 5.32 -1.54 3.68
C SER A 69 5.67 -0.81 4.97
N TYR A 70 4.66 -0.27 5.65
CA TYR A 70 4.86 0.49 6.89
C TYR A 70 5.43 -0.38 8.01
N TYR A 71 4.96 -1.63 8.10
CA TYR A 71 5.42 -2.57 9.13
C TYR A 71 6.69 -3.35 8.74
N GLY A 72 7.27 -3.08 7.57
CA GLY A 72 8.58 -3.63 7.20
C GLY A 72 8.56 -5.07 6.67
N HIS A 73 7.48 -5.51 6.08
CA HIS A 73 7.29 -6.90 5.63
C HIS A 73 7.56 -7.06 4.14
N GLU A 74 8.82 -7.28 3.79
CA GLU A 74 9.29 -7.39 2.41
C GLU A 74 8.57 -8.48 1.61
N SER A 75 8.42 -9.67 2.17
CA SER A 75 7.77 -10.80 1.50
C SER A 75 6.30 -10.55 1.23
N ALA A 76 5.59 -9.88 2.16
CA ALA A 76 4.20 -9.50 1.97
C ALA A 76 4.05 -8.43 0.88
N VAL A 77 4.94 -7.44 0.86
CA VAL A 77 4.98 -6.42 -0.21
C VAL A 77 5.21 -7.08 -1.57
N ALA A 78 6.19 -7.98 -1.66
CA ALA A 78 6.49 -8.71 -2.90
C ALA A 78 5.28 -9.51 -3.39
N ALA A 79 4.61 -10.23 -2.49
CA ALA A 79 3.42 -11.01 -2.81
C ALA A 79 2.28 -10.15 -3.36
N LEU A 80 2.07 -8.98 -2.77
CA LEU A 80 1.05 -8.02 -3.20
C LEU A 80 1.37 -7.40 -4.56
N VAL A 81 2.62 -6.98 -4.74
CA VAL A 81 3.10 -6.37 -5.98
C VAL A 81 3.01 -7.36 -7.14
N GLU A 82 3.43 -8.61 -6.95
CA GLU A 82 3.34 -9.68 -7.95
C GLU A 82 1.89 -9.92 -8.39
N ARG A 83 0.91 -9.61 -7.56
CA ARG A 83 -0.51 -9.78 -7.83
C ARG A 83 -1.21 -8.48 -8.25
N GLY A 84 -0.43 -7.49 -8.67
CA GLY A 84 -0.93 -6.27 -9.28
C GLY A 84 -1.50 -5.24 -8.31
N ALA A 85 -1.09 -5.24 -7.04
CA ALA A 85 -1.51 -4.21 -6.08
C ALA A 85 -1.16 -2.80 -6.59
N ASP A 86 -2.07 -1.85 -6.40
CA ASP A 86 -1.82 -0.44 -6.74
C ASP A 86 -0.86 0.15 -5.71
N VAL A 87 0.37 0.42 -6.15
CA VAL A 87 1.44 0.92 -5.27
C VAL A 87 1.37 2.43 -5.00
N ASP A 88 0.52 3.16 -5.72
CA ASP A 88 0.40 4.61 -5.59
C ASP A 88 -0.89 5.08 -4.90
N ARG A 89 -1.76 4.16 -4.51
CA ARG A 89 -3.02 4.52 -3.86
C ARG A 89 -2.75 5.23 -2.53
N ARG A 90 -3.34 6.41 -2.39
CA ARG A 90 -3.23 7.22 -1.16
C ARG A 90 -4.26 6.80 -0.13
N ASN A 91 -3.88 6.88 1.15
CA ASN A 91 -4.84 6.75 2.24
C ASN A 91 -5.59 8.08 2.46
N ASN A 92 -6.45 8.13 3.48
CA ASN A 92 -7.26 9.32 3.79
C ASN A 92 -6.41 10.53 4.21
N ARG A 93 -5.14 10.33 4.55
CA ARG A 93 -4.18 11.39 4.88
C ARG A 93 -3.31 11.81 3.70
N GLY A 94 -3.56 11.27 2.51
CA GLY A 94 -2.77 11.55 1.32
C GLY A 94 -1.43 10.83 1.26
N GLN A 95 -1.18 9.84 2.13
CA GLN A 95 0.06 9.09 2.21
C GLN A 95 0.09 7.96 1.19
N THR A 96 1.29 7.65 0.68
CA THR A 96 1.53 6.53 -0.23
C THR A 96 2.41 5.46 0.43
N PRO A 97 2.38 4.21 -0.07
CA PRO A 97 3.28 3.17 0.42
C PRO A 97 4.76 3.56 0.33
N LEU A 98 5.17 4.20 -0.76
CA LEU A 98 6.57 4.60 -0.96
C LEU A 98 7.00 5.67 0.05
N ALA A 99 6.17 6.67 0.32
CA ALA A 99 6.46 7.69 1.33
C ALA A 99 6.62 7.07 2.72
N GLY A 100 5.78 6.10 3.06
CA GLY A 100 5.88 5.36 4.32
C GLY A 100 7.17 4.56 4.43
N ALA A 101 7.58 3.88 3.35
CA ALA A 101 8.84 3.13 3.31
C ALA A 101 10.06 4.05 3.48
N VAL A 102 10.04 5.22 2.86
CA VAL A 102 11.10 6.25 3.02
C VAL A 102 11.13 6.75 4.46
N PHE A 103 9.99 7.07 5.04
CA PHE A 103 9.89 7.51 6.43
C PHE A 103 10.48 6.49 7.40
N LYS A 104 10.19 5.21 7.19
CA LYS A 104 10.62 4.11 8.04
C LYS A 104 12.03 3.57 7.71
N ASN A 105 12.71 4.09 6.69
CA ASN A 105 14.00 3.61 6.20
C ASN A 105 13.96 2.15 5.69
N GLU A 106 12.85 1.73 5.14
CA GLU A 106 12.67 0.39 4.57
C GLU A 106 13.18 0.37 3.12
N THR A 107 14.51 0.32 2.97
CA THR A 107 15.15 0.48 1.65
C THR A 107 14.83 -0.64 0.66
N THR A 108 14.76 -1.90 1.12
CA THR A 108 14.38 -3.03 0.26
C THR A 108 12.94 -2.89 -0.24
N ILE A 109 12.03 -2.50 0.64
CA ILE A 109 10.62 -2.27 0.29
C ILE A 109 10.52 -1.10 -0.69
N MET A 110 11.26 -0.03 -0.46
CA MET A 110 11.34 1.11 -1.37
C MET A 110 11.71 0.65 -2.78
N GLU A 111 12.74 -0.20 -2.92
CA GLU A 111 13.14 -0.75 -4.22
C GLU A 111 12.05 -1.62 -4.85
N LEU A 112 11.39 -2.47 -4.06
CA LEU A 112 10.28 -3.28 -4.54
C LEU A 112 9.15 -2.42 -5.11
N LEU A 113 8.78 -1.35 -4.38
CA LEU A 113 7.73 -0.42 -4.81
C LEU A 113 8.14 0.35 -6.07
N LEU A 114 9.38 0.84 -6.13
CA LEU A 114 9.90 1.55 -7.30
C LEU A 114 9.92 0.67 -8.55
N ARG A 115 10.34 -0.58 -8.41
CA ARG A 115 10.32 -1.55 -9.52
C ARG A 115 8.90 -1.85 -10.00
N ALA A 116 7.93 -1.80 -9.09
CA ALA A 116 6.52 -1.97 -9.41
C ALA A 116 5.89 -0.71 -10.03
N GLY A 117 6.66 0.36 -10.20
CA GLY A 117 6.20 1.58 -10.83
C GLY A 117 5.72 2.67 -9.88
N ALA A 118 6.01 2.57 -8.57
CA ALA A 118 5.63 3.61 -7.61
C ALA A 118 6.21 4.97 -8.02
N ASP A 119 5.38 6.01 -7.93
CA ASP A 119 5.73 7.36 -8.30
C ASP A 119 6.32 8.12 -7.09
N PRO A 120 7.60 8.52 -7.14
CA PRO A 120 8.22 9.27 -6.05
C PRO A 120 7.57 10.63 -5.75
N LEU A 121 6.77 11.15 -6.67
CA LEU A 121 6.06 12.43 -6.52
C LEU A 121 4.61 12.27 -6.06
N ALA A 122 4.10 11.04 -5.98
CA ALA A 122 2.73 10.79 -5.52
C ALA A 122 2.61 10.99 -4.01
N GLY A 123 1.47 11.49 -3.60
CA GLY A 123 1.17 11.71 -2.18
C GLY A 123 1.50 13.11 -1.69
N SER A 124 1.03 13.40 -0.48
CA SER A 124 1.27 14.68 0.19
C SER A 124 1.50 14.43 1.70
N PRO A 125 2.75 14.46 2.18
CA PRO A 125 3.97 14.62 1.39
C PRO A 125 4.26 13.41 0.49
N SER A 126 4.94 13.64 -0.62
CA SER A 126 5.46 12.59 -1.48
C SER A 126 6.67 11.89 -0.84
N ALA A 127 7.08 10.76 -1.41
CA ALA A 127 8.30 10.08 -0.97
C ALA A 127 9.54 11.00 -1.09
N LEU A 128 9.64 11.74 -2.20
CA LEU A 128 10.74 12.68 -2.42
C LEU A 128 10.74 13.82 -1.40
N GLU A 129 9.58 14.42 -1.14
CA GLU A 129 9.43 15.46 -0.11
C GLU A 129 9.78 14.92 1.28
N THR A 130 9.34 13.70 1.60
CA THR A 130 9.66 13.04 2.87
C THR A 130 11.16 12.86 3.04
N ALA A 131 11.85 12.36 2.01
CA ALA A 131 13.30 12.21 2.05
C ALA A 131 14.02 13.54 2.29
N ARG A 132 13.60 14.60 1.61
CA ARG A 132 14.16 15.94 1.77
C ARG A 132 13.90 16.52 3.15
N PHE A 133 12.68 16.38 3.64
CA PHE A 133 12.28 16.92 4.94
C PHE A 133 13.11 16.31 6.08
N PHE A 134 13.40 15.02 6.02
CA PHE A 134 14.18 14.32 7.04
C PHE A 134 15.69 14.31 6.76
N GLY A 135 16.16 15.07 5.78
CA GLY A 135 17.59 15.18 5.46
C GLY A 135 18.19 13.89 4.90
N LYS A 136 17.38 13.03 4.29
CA LYS A 136 17.82 11.77 3.69
C LYS A 136 18.33 12.00 2.26
N ASP A 137 19.45 12.71 2.12
CA ASP A 137 19.93 13.22 0.85
C ASP A 137 20.24 12.13 -0.18
N GLY A 138 20.81 11.01 0.27
CA GLY A 138 21.07 9.87 -0.60
C GLY A 138 19.80 9.27 -1.18
N LEU A 139 18.77 9.11 -0.34
CA LEU A 139 17.46 8.63 -0.79
C LEU A 139 16.78 9.65 -1.71
N ALA A 140 16.86 10.93 -1.37
CA ALA A 140 16.30 11.99 -2.21
C ALA A 140 16.90 11.98 -3.62
N ARG A 141 18.22 11.84 -3.74
CA ARG A 141 18.90 11.73 -5.05
C ARG A 141 18.47 10.48 -5.81
N HIS A 142 18.34 9.35 -5.10
CA HIS A 142 17.90 8.09 -5.72
C HIS A 142 16.48 8.21 -6.26
N LEU A 143 15.55 8.75 -5.45
CA LEU A 143 14.17 8.99 -5.86
C LEU A 143 14.09 9.98 -7.05
N GLN A 144 14.90 11.03 -7.02
CA GLN A 144 14.96 12.02 -8.09
C GLN A 144 15.38 11.40 -9.43
N ARG A 145 16.29 10.43 -9.41
CA ARG A 145 16.68 9.69 -10.62
C ARG A 145 15.51 8.88 -11.18
N HIS A 146 14.69 8.30 -10.31
CA HIS A 146 13.48 7.57 -10.71
C HIS A 146 12.43 8.48 -11.35
N VAL A 147 12.28 9.70 -10.84
CA VAL A 147 11.39 10.70 -11.44
C VAL A 147 11.82 11.01 -12.89
N LYS A 148 13.10 11.23 -13.11
CA LYS A 148 13.64 11.53 -14.45
C LYS A 148 13.43 10.38 -15.43
N ARG A 149 13.57 9.13 -14.99
CA ARG A 149 13.35 7.94 -15.83
C ARG A 149 11.89 7.75 -16.23
N ARG A 150 10.95 8.17 -15.39
CA ARG A 150 9.50 8.03 -15.65
C ARG A 150 9.00 9.08 -16.66
N ARG A 151 9.67 10.22 -16.76
CA ARG A 151 9.30 11.28 -17.70
C ARG A 151 9.93 11.00 -19.04
N PRO A 152 9.14 10.78 -20.13
CA PRO A 152 9.73 10.62 -21.45
C PRO A 152 10.50 11.89 -21.82
N ALA A 153 11.64 11.71 -22.46
CA ALA A 153 12.40 12.81 -23.02
C ALA A 153 11.50 13.51 -24.05
N LYS A 154 11.34 14.82 -23.90
CA LYS A 154 10.67 15.63 -24.91
C LYS A 154 11.61 15.86 -26.06
#